data_8cad3e06fc5de52ea8aa34bf31875a8b
#
_entry.id   8cad3e06fc5de52ea8aa34bf31875a8b
#
_cell.length_a   1.000
_cell.length_b   1.000
_cell.length_c   1.000
_cell.angle_alpha   90.00
_cell.angle_beta   90.00
_cell.angle_gamma   90.00
#
_symmetry.space_group_name_H-M   'P 1'
#
loop_
_entity.id
_entity.type
_entity.pdbx_description
1 polymer ?
#
loop_
_entity_poly.entity_id
_entity_poly.type
_entity_poly.pdbx_seq_one_letter_code
_entity_poly.pdbx_strand_id
1 'polypeptide(L)'
;MLEQTEAVKLIVDTCMRVKPEDDVLVISDDYARPTAIAQAISSYAKTRGAKVVTMVVPPRAIAAEEPRKTTDAAMRAADVMFMAAERVSISGHSTAREDLAKKGVRQYSTNGVSEDYLRKPFSLEDIMDMTGRSERLAALYSQSDAVRLSTPHGTDLTFSIKGRPGKALNPISGILVPDYAEAAIAPLEGSTNGIIVYDGEMDGWGYTLSKPLVLKVANGRVVDVSGNPEDAARLQKIVSTDGNANNIAEFAIGASHTVPSRLSGTRYDCAILGFVHIGLGRNTLLGGTTISKIHIDGIMTSPTVEMDGKTIVRDGEVLV
;
A
#
# COMPACT_ATOMS: atom_id res chain seq x y z
N MET A 1 26.11 -3.23 -12.75
CA MET A 1 25.71 -3.89 -11.49
C MET A 1 24.46 -3.20 -10.99
N LEU A 2 23.51 -3.90 -10.35
CA LEU A 2 22.22 -3.32 -9.93
C LEU A 2 22.38 -2.14 -8.95
N GLU A 3 23.35 -2.23 -8.04
CA GLU A 3 23.63 -1.20 -7.04
C GLU A 3 24.03 0.17 -7.59
N GLN A 4 24.31 0.26 -8.88
CA GLN A 4 24.69 1.52 -9.54
C GLN A 4 23.60 2.09 -10.44
N THR A 5 22.41 1.49 -10.45
CA THR A 5 21.29 2.01 -11.22
C THR A 5 20.75 3.32 -10.61
N GLU A 6 20.18 4.17 -11.45
CA GLU A 6 19.57 5.43 -10.98
C GLU A 6 18.45 5.16 -9.99
N ALA A 7 17.67 4.09 -10.18
CA ALA A 7 16.62 3.69 -9.24
C ALA A 7 17.17 3.43 -7.83
N VAL A 8 18.27 2.67 -7.70
CA VAL A 8 18.90 2.39 -6.40
C VAL A 8 19.41 3.68 -5.75
N LYS A 9 20.05 4.56 -6.52
CA LYS A 9 20.51 5.87 -6.03
C LYS A 9 19.35 6.70 -5.53
N LEU A 10 18.27 6.84 -6.31
CA LEU A 10 17.07 7.58 -5.91
C LEU A 10 16.42 6.98 -4.65
N ILE A 11 16.32 5.64 -4.56
CA ILE A 11 15.80 4.98 -3.36
C ILE A 11 16.63 5.36 -2.13
N VAL A 12 17.94 5.19 -2.19
CA VAL A 12 18.82 5.37 -1.02
C VAL A 12 19.03 6.85 -0.69
N ASP A 13 19.31 7.69 -1.68
CA ASP A 13 19.68 9.08 -1.46
C ASP A 13 18.44 9.99 -1.26
N THR A 14 17.39 9.80 -2.07
CA THR A 14 16.22 10.69 -2.09
C THR A 14 15.09 10.16 -1.20
N CYS A 15 14.69 8.90 -1.39
CA CYS A 15 13.58 8.33 -0.63
C CYS A 15 14.02 8.01 0.80
N MET A 16 14.97 7.11 0.98
CA MET A 16 15.46 6.69 2.29
C MET A 16 16.26 7.79 3.00
N ARG A 17 16.85 8.71 2.26
CA ARG A 17 17.69 9.82 2.78
C ARG A 17 18.76 9.30 3.72
N VAL A 18 19.46 8.24 3.29
CA VAL A 18 20.53 7.61 4.07
C VAL A 18 21.68 8.59 4.27
N LYS A 19 22.13 8.70 5.52
CA LYS A 19 23.23 9.57 5.94
C LYS A 19 24.44 8.72 6.37
N PRO A 20 25.66 9.28 6.36
CA PRO A 20 26.78 8.65 7.02
C PRO A 20 26.45 8.33 8.49
N GLU A 21 26.89 7.17 8.95
CA GLU A 21 26.68 6.63 10.29
C GLU A 21 25.24 6.18 10.63
N ASP A 22 24.22 6.35 9.73
CA ASP A 22 22.90 5.76 9.95
C ASP A 22 23.02 4.23 10.16
N ASP A 23 22.32 3.70 11.16
CA ASP A 23 22.08 2.27 11.30
C ASP A 23 20.95 1.87 10.34
N VAL A 24 21.34 1.24 9.22
CA VAL A 24 20.41 0.85 8.14
C VAL A 24 20.12 -0.64 8.22
N LEU A 25 18.86 -1.00 8.39
CA LEU A 25 18.40 -2.38 8.33
C LEU A 25 17.74 -2.68 6.99
N VAL A 26 18.31 -3.60 6.23
CA VAL A 26 17.69 -4.09 4.99
C VAL A 26 17.17 -5.51 5.23
N ILE A 27 15.86 -5.71 5.03
CA ILE A 27 15.22 -7.01 5.24
C ILE A 27 14.66 -7.51 3.92
N SER A 28 14.88 -8.79 3.60
CA SER A 28 14.16 -9.46 2.52
C SER A 28 13.50 -10.75 3.02
N ASP A 29 12.46 -11.21 2.34
CA ASP A 29 12.10 -12.62 2.43
C ASP A 29 13.11 -13.47 1.65
N ASP A 30 13.06 -14.81 1.80
CA ASP A 30 14.06 -15.74 1.28
C ASP A 30 13.88 -16.11 -0.21
N TYR A 31 13.09 -15.33 -0.97
CA TYR A 31 13.02 -15.45 -2.41
C TYR A 31 14.20 -14.75 -3.11
N ALA A 32 14.60 -15.26 -4.26
CA ALA A 32 15.77 -14.76 -4.98
C ALA A 32 15.67 -13.29 -5.40
N ARG A 33 14.49 -12.86 -5.90
CA ARG A 33 14.28 -11.48 -6.37
C ARG A 33 14.39 -10.44 -5.25
N PRO A 34 13.62 -10.55 -4.14
CA PRO A 34 13.76 -9.62 -3.01
C PRO A 34 15.18 -9.59 -2.43
N THR A 35 15.84 -10.74 -2.36
CA THR A 35 17.22 -10.83 -1.88
C THR A 35 18.19 -10.05 -2.77
N ALA A 36 18.06 -10.14 -4.09
CA ALA A 36 18.90 -9.38 -5.03
C ALA A 36 18.68 -7.86 -4.90
N ILE A 37 17.43 -7.43 -4.74
CA ILE A 37 17.07 -6.03 -4.50
C ILE A 37 17.66 -5.54 -3.16
N ALA A 38 17.50 -6.32 -2.09
CA ALA A 38 18.06 -6.02 -0.78
C ALA A 38 19.58 -5.88 -0.82
N GLN A 39 20.27 -6.76 -1.56
CA GLN A 39 21.71 -6.67 -1.75
C GLN A 39 22.14 -5.40 -2.48
N ALA A 40 21.43 -5.01 -3.54
CA ALA A 40 21.73 -3.78 -4.29
C ALA A 40 21.58 -2.54 -3.40
N ILE A 41 20.49 -2.43 -2.66
CA ILE A 41 20.23 -1.33 -1.70
C ILE A 41 21.31 -1.32 -0.60
N SER A 42 21.61 -2.48 -0.01
CA SER A 42 22.63 -2.61 1.05
C SER A 42 24.02 -2.18 0.55
N SER A 43 24.39 -2.62 -0.65
CA SER A 43 25.70 -2.30 -1.24
C SER A 43 25.85 -0.81 -1.47
N TYR A 44 24.82 -0.16 -2.04
CA TYR A 44 24.88 1.28 -2.28
C TYR A 44 24.82 2.10 -0.99
N ALA A 45 23.97 1.72 -0.03
CA ALA A 45 23.90 2.41 1.26
C ALA A 45 25.24 2.41 2.01
N LYS A 46 26.01 1.32 1.94
CA LYS A 46 27.39 1.28 2.47
C LYS A 46 28.31 2.31 1.83
N THR A 47 28.18 2.57 0.52
CA THR A 47 28.97 3.61 -0.15
C THR A 47 28.65 5.03 0.34
N ARG A 48 27.47 5.20 0.97
CA ARG A 48 27.05 6.48 1.59
C ARG A 48 27.56 6.63 3.02
N GLY A 49 28.36 5.68 3.53
CA GLY A 49 28.92 5.70 4.88
C GLY A 49 27.99 5.14 5.95
N ALA A 50 26.89 4.51 5.59
CA ALA A 50 25.95 3.91 6.54
C ALA A 50 26.47 2.56 7.09
N LYS A 51 26.03 2.24 8.31
CA LYS A 51 26.23 0.94 8.96
C LYS A 51 25.08 0.02 8.59
N VAL A 52 25.28 -0.91 7.66
CA VAL A 52 24.22 -1.70 7.07
C VAL A 52 24.20 -3.12 7.59
N VAL A 53 23.07 -3.54 8.12
CA VAL A 53 22.75 -4.94 8.43
C VAL A 53 21.73 -5.43 7.42
N THR A 54 21.97 -6.59 6.81
CA THR A 54 21.05 -7.26 5.90
C THR A 54 20.52 -8.53 6.56
N MET A 55 19.20 -8.67 6.60
CA MET A 55 18.50 -9.80 7.21
C MET A 55 17.59 -10.49 6.21
N VAL A 56 17.62 -11.81 6.17
CA VAL A 56 16.67 -12.63 5.39
C VAL A 56 15.72 -13.31 6.36
N VAL A 57 14.41 -13.20 6.08
CA VAL A 57 13.34 -13.74 6.93
C VAL A 57 12.42 -14.67 6.13
N PRO A 58 11.75 -15.63 6.77
CA PRO A 58 10.73 -16.43 6.08
C PRO A 58 9.62 -15.56 5.50
N PRO A 59 9.05 -15.92 4.32
CA PRO A 59 7.93 -15.21 3.72
C PRO A 59 6.72 -15.21 4.65
N ARG A 60 5.90 -14.18 4.51
CA ARG A 60 4.67 -14.03 5.27
C ARG A 60 3.43 -14.40 4.47
N ALA A 61 2.41 -14.83 5.18
CA ALA A 61 1.09 -15.10 4.61
C ALA A 61 0.14 -13.90 4.72
N ILE A 62 0.35 -13.03 5.73
CA ILE A 62 -0.56 -11.94 6.09
C ILE A 62 0.26 -10.66 6.36
N ALA A 63 -0.11 -9.54 5.74
CA ALA A 63 0.61 -8.27 5.87
C ALA A 63 0.58 -7.69 7.30
N ALA A 64 -0.53 -7.84 8.02
CA ALA A 64 -0.69 -7.32 9.38
C ALA A 64 -0.08 -8.21 10.48
N GLU A 65 0.59 -9.31 10.11
CA GLU A 65 1.26 -10.19 11.07
C GLU A 65 2.42 -9.46 11.76
N GLU A 66 2.49 -9.56 13.11
CA GLU A 66 3.59 -8.96 13.86
C GLU A 66 4.94 -9.63 13.52
N PRO A 67 6.05 -8.87 13.44
CA PRO A 67 7.37 -9.43 13.19
C PRO A 67 7.79 -10.38 14.33
N ARG A 68 8.62 -11.37 14.00
CA ARG A 68 9.22 -12.23 15.03
C ARG A 68 10.12 -11.40 15.96
N LYS A 69 10.27 -11.81 17.21
CA LYS A 69 11.03 -11.08 18.25
C LYS A 69 12.41 -10.61 17.78
N THR A 70 13.15 -11.45 17.06
CA THR A 70 14.47 -11.09 16.52
C THR A 70 14.39 -10.02 15.44
N THR A 71 13.42 -10.12 14.54
CA THR A 71 13.17 -9.12 13.51
C THR A 71 12.71 -7.79 14.12
N ASP A 72 11.76 -7.84 15.07
CA ASP A 72 11.27 -6.65 15.79
C ASP A 72 12.40 -5.94 16.54
N ALA A 73 13.27 -6.68 17.21
CA ALA A 73 14.43 -6.11 17.91
C ALA A 73 15.38 -5.40 16.95
N ALA A 74 15.68 -6.00 15.79
CA ALA A 74 16.51 -5.37 14.77
C ALA A 74 15.83 -4.12 14.17
N MET A 75 14.53 -4.17 13.90
CA MET A 75 13.75 -3.02 13.41
C MET A 75 13.78 -1.84 14.38
N ARG A 76 13.71 -2.11 15.69
CA ARG A 76 13.74 -1.08 16.76
C ARG A 76 15.11 -0.45 16.97
N ALA A 77 16.17 -1.07 16.48
CA ALA A 77 17.54 -0.57 16.58
C ALA A 77 17.97 0.25 15.35
N ALA A 78 17.16 0.29 14.30
CA ALA A 78 17.50 0.94 13.04
C ALA A 78 17.00 2.39 12.98
N ASP A 79 17.79 3.27 12.33
CA ASP A 79 17.37 4.62 11.94
C ASP A 79 16.57 4.60 10.64
N VAL A 80 16.93 3.68 9.74
CA VAL A 80 16.32 3.52 8.42
C VAL A 80 16.13 2.05 8.11
N MET A 81 14.98 1.70 7.57
CA MET A 81 14.70 0.34 7.11
C MET A 81 14.29 0.30 5.65
N PHE A 82 14.75 -0.72 4.95
CA PHE A 82 14.23 -1.11 3.64
C PHE A 82 13.79 -2.58 3.69
N MET A 83 12.60 -2.85 3.21
CA MET A 83 12.00 -4.18 3.23
C MET A 83 11.60 -4.60 1.82
N ALA A 84 12.16 -5.70 1.33
CA ALA A 84 11.82 -6.30 0.05
C ALA A 84 11.12 -7.64 0.24
N ALA A 85 9.94 -7.81 -0.35
CA ALA A 85 9.18 -9.05 -0.26
C ALA A 85 8.69 -9.51 -1.64
N GLU A 86 8.50 -10.83 -1.79
CA GLU A 86 8.01 -11.39 -3.04
C GLU A 86 6.53 -11.09 -3.25
N ARG A 87 5.71 -11.22 -2.21
CA ARG A 87 4.25 -11.08 -2.30
C ARG A 87 3.65 -10.21 -1.20
N VAL A 88 3.89 -10.57 0.04
CA VAL A 88 3.27 -9.95 1.20
C VAL A 88 4.30 -9.16 1.99
N SER A 89 4.00 -7.91 2.29
CA SER A 89 4.89 -7.01 3.05
C SER A 89 5.38 -7.64 4.35
N ILE A 90 6.66 -7.46 4.67
CA ILE A 90 7.32 -8.06 5.84
C ILE A 90 6.73 -7.56 7.17
N SER A 91 6.14 -6.39 7.21
CA SER A 91 5.50 -5.86 8.41
C SER A 91 4.45 -4.79 8.09
N GLY A 92 3.84 -4.84 6.92
CA GLY A 92 3.06 -3.76 6.30
C GLY A 92 2.12 -3.02 7.24
N HIS A 93 1.21 -3.73 7.88
CA HIS A 93 0.20 -3.18 8.80
C HIS A 93 0.37 -3.71 10.23
N SER A 94 1.60 -4.00 10.67
CA SER A 94 1.88 -4.46 12.04
C SER A 94 1.92 -3.30 13.04
N THR A 95 1.62 -3.60 14.31
CA THR A 95 1.77 -2.62 15.41
C THR A 95 3.23 -2.17 15.55
N ALA A 96 4.18 -3.08 15.35
CA ALA A 96 5.61 -2.76 15.38
C ALA A 96 5.97 -1.65 14.37
N ARG A 97 5.46 -1.73 13.13
CA ARG A 97 5.70 -0.72 12.11
C ARG A 97 5.08 0.63 12.45
N GLU A 98 3.87 0.63 13.00
CA GLU A 98 3.19 1.84 13.46
C GLU A 98 3.99 2.54 14.59
N ASP A 99 4.47 1.77 15.56
CA ASP A 99 5.26 2.29 16.69
C ASP A 99 6.59 2.89 16.23
N LEU A 100 7.24 2.27 15.26
CA LEU A 100 8.49 2.75 14.68
C LEU A 100 8.28 4.03 13.85
N ALA A 101 7.18 4.11 13.11
CA ALA A 101 6.81 5.35 12.41
C ALA A 101 6.59 6.52 13.37
N LYS A 102 5.91 6.29 14.52
CA LYS A 102 5.74 7.30 15.58
C LYS A 102 7.08 7.75 16.21
N LYS A 103 8.08 6.88 16.22
CA LYS A 103 9.45 7.18 16.68
C LYS A 103 10.33 7.86 15.63
N GLY A 104 9.82 8.05 14.41
CA GLY A 104 10.55 8.70 13.34
C GLY A 104 11.51 7.79 12.57
N VAL A 105 11.45 6.48 12.78
CA VAL A 105 12.22 5.51 11.96
C VAL A 105 11.74 5.58 10.53
N ARG A 106 12.65 5.84 9.60
CA ARG A 106 12.35 5.90 8.17
C ARG A 106 12.18 4.49 7.60
N GLN A 107 11.02 4.19 7.01
CA GLN A 107 10.64 2.83 6.66
C GLN A 107 10.18 2.77 5.21
N TYR A 108 10.85 1.96 4.40
CA TYR A 108 10.55 1.78 2.98
C TYR A 108 10.30 0.32 2.68
N SER A 109 9.39 0.06 1.76
CA SER A 109 9.10 -1.31 1.34
C SER A 109 8.83 -1.40 -0.15
N THR A 110 9.12 -2.59 -0.70
CA THR A 110 8.73 -2.98 -2.05
C THR A 110 8.26 -4.43 -2.03
N ASN A 111 7.16 -4.71 -2.73
CA ASN A 111 6.60 -6.05 -2.83
C ASN A 111 6.36 -6.41 -4.29
N GLY A 112 6.76 -7.61 -4.69
CA GLY A 112 6.45 -8.15 -6.02
C GLY A 112 7.22 -7.51 -7.18
N VAL A 113 8.26 -6.73 -6.92
CA VAL A 113 9.08 -6.14 -7.98
C VAL A 113 10.16 -7.10 -8.47
N SER A 114 10.46 -7.04 -9.77
CA SER A 114 11.59 -7.75 -10.37
C SER A 114 12.87 -6.90 -10.33
N GLU A 115 14.02 -7.51 -10.62
CA GLU A 115 15.26 -6.75 -10.79
C GLU A 115 15.19 -5.73 -11.94
N ASP A 116 14.38 -6.00 -12.97
CA ASP A 116 14.16 -5.07 -14.08
C ASP A 116 13.52 -3.78 -13.63
N TYR A 117 12.77 -3.80 -12.52
CA TYR A 117 12.26 -2.62 -11.86
C TYR A 117 13.38 -1.62 -11.51
N LEU A 118 14.49 -2.11 -10.93
CA LEU A 118 15.65 -1.27 -10.60
C LEU A 118 16.42 -0.77 -11.83
N ARG A 119 16.10 -1.27 -13.02
CA ARG A 119 16.69 -0.83 -14.30
C ARG A 119 15.84 0.20 -15.03
N LYS A 120 14.60 0.42 -14.58
CA LYS A 120 13.74 1.47 -15.16
C LYS A 120 14.37 2.85 -14.96
N PRO A 121 14.22 3.75 -15.92
CA PRO A 121 14.54 5.16 -15.70
C PRO A 121 13.48 5.76 -14.78
N PHE A 122 13.89 6.19 -13.60
CA PHE A 122 13.12 7.06 -12.73
C PHE A 122 13.78 8.42 -12.69
N SER A 123 12.99 9.48 -12.76
CA SER A 123 13.47 10.84 -12.58
C SER A 123 13.03 11.40 -11.22
N LEU A 124 13.79 12.36 -10.70
CA LEU A 124 13.36 13.10 -9.52
C LEU A 124 12.07 13.89 -9.80
N GLU A 125 11.87 14.33 -11.04
CA GLU A 125 10.64 15.03 -11.48
C GLU A 125 9.42 14.11 -11.34
N ASP A 126 9.49 12.86 -11.78
CA ASP A 126 8.41 11.88 -11.62
C ASP A 126 8.06 11.67 -10.15
N ILE A 127 9.09 11.51 -9.29
CA ILE A 127 8.91 11.35 -7.84
C ILE A 127 8.19 12.56 -7.25
N MET A 128 8.62 13.78 -7.60
CA MET A 128 8.04 15.02 -7.06
C MET A 128 6.61 15.24 -7.57
N ASP A 129 6.33 14.92 -8.82
CA ASP A 129 5.00 15.05 -9.40
C ASP A 129 3.98 14.13 -8.74
N MET A 130 4.29 12.83 -8.61
CA MET A 130 3.40 11.90 -7.92
C MET A 130 3.28 12.18 -6.41
N THR A 131 4.36 12.67 -5.78
CA THR A 131 4.33 13.14 -4.39
C THR A 131 3.32 14.28 -4.24
N GLY A 132 3.45 15.34 -5.04
CA GLY A 132 2.54 16.49 -5.00
C GLY A 132 1.08 16.10 -5.27
N ARG A 133 0.84 15.14 -6.18
CA ARG A 133 -0.52 14.65 -6.47
C ARG A 133 -1.11 13.91 -5.27
N SER A 134 -0.36 12.98 -4.68
CA SER A 134 -0.82 12.25 -3.48
C SER A 134 -1.06 13.19 -2.28
N GLU A 135 -0.25 14.21 -2.12
CA GLU A 135 -0.43 15.23 -1.07
C GLU A 135 -1.69 16.08 -1.29
N ARG A 136 -1.97 16.50 -2.54
CA ARG A 136 -3.20 17.23 -2.86
C ARG A 136 -4.45 16.38 -2.59
N LEU A 137 -4.45 15.11 -3.01
CA LEU A 137 -5.55 14.17 -2.72
C LEU A 137 -5.74 13.97 -1.22
N ALA A 138 -4.67 13.75 -0.46
CA ALA A 138 -4.72 13.57 0.99
C ALA A 138 -5.23 14.83 1.72
N ALA A 139 -4.88 16.02 1.22
CA ALA A 139 -5.41 17.28 1.75
C ALA A 139 -6.92 17.41 1.50
N LEU A 140 -7.40 17.02 0.32
CA LEU A 140 -8.85 16.97 0.02
C LEU A 140 -9.58 16.01 0.95
N TYR A 141 -9.03 14.81 1.19
CA TYR A 141 -9.62 13.86 2.14
C TYR A 141 -9.77 14.47 3.53
N SER A 142 -8.73 15.15 4.02
CA SER A 142 -8.75 15.77 5.36
C SER A 142 -9.78 16.89 5.50
N GLN A 143 -10.26 17.45 4.39
CA GLN A 143 -11.22 18.56 4.34
C GLN A 143 -12.64 18.13 3.98
N SER A 144 -12.85 16.87 3.60
CA SER A 144 -14.14 16.34 3.15
C SER A 144 -14.81 15.51 4.23
N ASP A 145 -16.14 15.47 4.21
CA ASP A 145 -16.97 14.75 5.16
C ASP A 145 -17.50 13.43 4.58
N ALA A 146 -17.90 13.42 3.30
CA ALA A 146 -18.59 12.31 2.67
C ALA A 146 -18.00 11.92 1.31
N VAL A 147 -17.97 10.63 1.03
CA VAL A 147 -17.52 10.07 -0.24
C VAL A 147 -18.60 9.20 -0.84
N ARG A 148 -18.82 9.35 -2.15
CA ARG A 148 -19.50 8.38 -3.00
C ARG A 148 -18.53 7.82 -4.01
N LEU A 149 -18.47 6.51 -4.13
CA LEU A 149 -17.66 5.78 -5.09
C LEU A 149 -18.56 4.92 -5.98
N SER A 150 -18.42 5.06 -7.28
CA SER A 150 -19.13 4.22 -8.25
C SER A 150 -18.18 3.73 -9.35
N THR A 151 -18.51 2.60 -9.97
CA THR A 151 -17.80 2.08 -11.15
C THR A 151 -18.78 1.53 -12.18
N PRO A 152 -18.41 1.46 -13.47
CA PRO A 152 -19.22 0.82 -14.51
C PRO A 152 -19.52 -0.66 -14.21
N HIS A 153 -18.66 -1.31 -13.41
CA HIS A 153 -18.81 -2.73 -13.02
C HIS A 153 -19.80 -2.96 -11.89
N GLY A 154 -20.39 -1.91 -11.32
CA GLY A 154 -21.48 -2.01 -10.36
C GLY A 154 -21.13 -1.67 -8.92
N THR A 155 -19.94 -1.15 -8.63
CA THR A 155 -19.70 -0.51 -7.33
C THR A 155 -20.61 0.69 -7.18
N ASP A 156 -21.31 0.78 -6.04
CA ASP A 156 -22.04 1.97 -5.57
C ASP A 156 -21.96 1.98 -4.04
N LEU A 157 -21.03 2.78 -3.54
CA LEU A 157 -20.63 2.79 -2.15
C LEU A 157 -20.67 4.22 -1.62
N THR A 158 -21.20 4.39 -0.41
CA THR A 158 -21.16 5.67 0.31
C THR A 158 -20.56 5.47 1.69
N PHE A 159 -19.78 6.44 2.14
CA PHE A 159 -19.16 6.43 3.47
C PHE A 159 -18.76 7.83 3.92
N SER A 160 -18.55 7.99 5.23
CA SER A 160 -18.04 9.22 5.83
C SER A 160 -16.54 9.09 6.11
N ILE A 161 -15.81 10.19 5.88
CA ILE A 161 -14.40 10.37 6.25
C ILE A 161 -14.22 11.57 7.20
N LYS A 162 -15.30 12.08 7.72
CA LYS A 162 -15.35 13.30 8.54
C LYS A 162 -14.36 13.26 9.68
N GLY A 163 -13.49 14.28 9.74
CA GLY A 163 -12.50 14.41 10.80
C GLY A 163 -11.35 13.39 10.76
N ARG A 164 -11.26 12.55 9.72
CA ARG A 164 -10.13 11.64 9.50
C ARG A 164 -9.00 12.37 8.77
N PRO A 165 -7.72 12.16 9.15
CA PRO A 165 -6.61 12.70 8.40
C PRO A 165 -6.36 11.87 7.13
N GLY A 166 -6.36 12.51 5.98
CA GLY A 166 -5.86 11.89 4.75
C GLY A 166 -4.36 11.62 4.84
N LYS A 167 -3.90 10.54 4.25
CA LYS A 167 -2.50 10.11 4.22
C LYS A 167 -1.98 10.13 2.79
N ALA A 168 -0.92 10.88 2.53
CA ALA A 168 -0.15 10.76 1.31
C ALA A 168 0.91 9.67 1.51
N LEU A 169 0.80 8.59 0.78
CA LEU A 169 1.74 7.47 0.78
C LEU A 169 2.55 7.56 -0.50
N ASN A 170 3.80 7.99 -0.39
CA ASN A 170 4.67 8.28 -1.54
C ASN A 170 6.14 8.07 -1.19
N PRO A 171 7.05 8.13 -2.17
CA PRO A 171 8.49 7.91 -1.92
C PRO A 171 9.11 8.87 -0.92
N ILE A 172 8.63 10.10 -0.83
CA ILE A 172 9.19 11.12 0.08
C ILE A 172 8.63 10.99 1.50
N SER A 173 7.38 10.56 1.65
CA SER A 173 6.74 10.35 2.97
C SER A 173 7.32 9.18 3.76
N GLY A 174 8.11 8.31 3.09
CA GLY A 174 8.88 7.29 3.77
C GLY A 174 8.21 5.93 3.86
N ILE A 175 7.32 5.59 2.94
CA ILE A 175 6.59 4.32 3.03
C ILE A 175 6.88 3.39 1.84
N LEU A 176 7.12 3.92 0.62
CA LEU A 176 7.16 3.13 -0.60
C LEU A 176 8.29 3.54 -1.55
N VAL A 177 8.50 2.74 -2.58
CA VAL A 177 9.57 2.90 -3.59
C VAL A 177 9.26 3.97 -4.66
N PRO A 178 10.23 4.36 -5.49
CA PRO A 178 10.16 5.56 -6.34
C PRO A 178 8.94 5.74 -7.22
N ASP A 179 8.29 4.67 -7.68
CA ASP A 179 7.14 4.75 -8.59
C ASP A 179 5.79 4.47 -7.92
N TYR A 180 5.75 4.31 -6.60
CA TYR A 180 4.52 4.05 -5.88
C TYR A 180 4.03 5.32 -5.18
N ALA A 181 2.85 5.78 -5.52
CA ALA A 181 2.18 6.85 -4.79
C ALA A 181 0.67 6.63 -4.76
N GLU A 182 0.07 6.94 -3.63
CA GLU A 182 -1.38 6.92 -3.42
C GLU A 182 -1.78 7.93 -2.35
N ALA A 183 -3.04 8.30 -2.31
CA ALA A 183 -3.66 8.93 -1.16
C ALA A 183 -4.65 7.97 -0.52
N ALA A 184 -4.54 7.79 0.78
CA ALA A 184 -5.33 6.82 1.54
C ALA A 184 -5.99 7.46 2.76
N ILE A 185 -7.14 6.90 3.19
CA ILE A 185 -7.87 7.32 4.38
C ILE A 185 -8.71 6.16 4.93
N ALA A 186 -8.86 6.09 6.24
CA ALA A 186 -9.81 5.16 6.84
C ALA A 186 -11.22 5.76 6.84
N PRO A 187 -12.24 5.13 6.22
CA PRO A 187 -13.64 5.49 6.45
C PRO A 187 -13.98 5.43 7.94
N LEU A 188 -14.93 6.24 8.40
CA LEU A 188 -15.45 6.11 9.75
C LEU A 188 -16.09 4.74 9.93
N GLU A 189 -15.73 4.06 10.99
CA GLU A 189 -16.28 2.74 11.30
C GLU A 189 -17.80 2.80 11.38
N GLY A 190 -18.45 1.85 10.75
CA GLY A 190 -19.92 1.80 10.69
C GLY A 190 -20.58 2.70 9.64
N SER A 191 -19.86 3.60 8.97
CA SER A 191 -20.46 4.54 8.03
C SER A 191 -20.66 3.99 6.61
N THR A 192 -19.89 2.97 6.21
CA THR A 192 -19.87 2.47 4.84
C THR A 192 -21.07 1.59 4.54
N ASN A 193 -21.78 1.88 3.44
CA ASN A 193 -22.91 1.09 2.95
C ASN A 193 -22.92 1.03 1.43
N GLY A 194 -23.39 -0.10 0.88
CA GLY A 194 -23.58 -0.30 -0.55
C GLY A 194 -22.93 -1.58 -1.08
N ILE A 195 -22.46 -1.52 -2.31
CA ILE A 195 -21.86 -2.64 -3.04
C ILE A 195 -20.45 -2.28 -3.47
N ILE A 196 -19.51 -3.18 -3.26
CA ILE A 196 -18.16 -3.13 -3.82
C ILE A 196 -18.05 -4.21 -4.89
N VAL A 197 -17.49 -3.85 -6.04
CA VAL A 197 -17.13 -4.78 -7.11
C VAL A 197 -15.63 -4.63 -7.37
N TYR A 198 -14.85 -5.60 -6.89
CA TYR A 198 -13.44 -5.68 -7.24
C TYR A 198 -13.30 -6.34 -8.61
N ASP A 199 -12.84 -5.61 -9.59
CA ASP A 199 -12.69 -6.04 -10.97
C ASP A 199 -11.22 -6.12 -11.42
N GLY A 200 -10.30 -5.68 -10.58
CA GLY A 200 -8.86 -5.70 -10.80
C GLY A 200 -8.17 -6.93 -10.18
N GLU A 201 -7.63 -6.75 -9.00
CA GLU A 201 -6.95 -7.80 -8.23
C GLU A 201 -7.26 -7.69 -6.73
N MET A 202 -6.83 -8.71 -5.97
CA MET A 202 -6.73 -8.68 -4.51
C MET A 202 -5.26 -8.70 -4.11
N ASP A 203 -4.83 -7.77 -3.25
CA ASP A 203 -3.42 -7.65 -2.82
C ASP A 203 -2.86 -8.99 -2.33
N GLY A 204 -1.66 -9.31 -2.84
CA GLY A 204 -0.95 -10.54 -2.49
C GLY A 204 -1.50 -11.83 -3.13
N TRP A 205 -2.52 -11.77 -3.99
CA TRP A 205 -3.00 -12.96 -4.69
C TRP A 205 -2.11 -13.34 -5.87
N GLY A 206 -1.46 -12.36 -6.53
CA GLY A 206 -0.50 -12.58 -7.59
C GLY A 206 -1.13 -12.88 -8.95
N TYR A 207 -2.40 -12.53 -9.14
CA TYR A 207 -3.12 -12.61 -10.40
C TYR A 207 -4.28 -11.62 -10.46
N THR A 208 -4.65 -11.21 -11.66
CA THR A 208 -5.84 -10.41 -11.91
C THR A 208 -7.08 -11.27 -11.88
N LEU A 209 -8.18 -10.77 -11.32
CA LEU A 209 -9.44 -11.50 -11.22
C LEU A 209 -10.02 -11.80 -12.62
N SER A 210 -10.30 -13.05 -12.89
CA SER A 210 -10.94 -13.47 -14.16
C SER A 210 -12.43 -13.11 -14.23
N LYS A 211 -13.05 -12.95 -13.06
CA LYS A 211 -14.42 -12.46 -12.86
C LYS A 211 -14.42 -11.58 -11.60
N PRO A 212 -15.19 -10.49 -11.58
CA PRO A 212 -15.27 -9.63 -10.43
C PRO A 212 -15.72 -10.35 -9.16
N LEU A 213 -15.21 -9.89 -8.02
CA LEU A 213 -15.74 -10.20 -6.68
C LEU A 213 -16.73 -9.11 -6.28
N VAL A 214 -17.91 -9.52 -5.83
CA VAL A 214 -18.98 -8.61 -5.40
C VAL A 214 -19.19 -8.76 -3.90
N LEU A 215 -19.07 -7.66 -3.17
CA LEU A 215 -19.25 -7.59 -1.73
C LEU A 215 -20.45 -6.71 -1.40
N LYS A 216 -21.37 -7.21 -0.55
CA LYS A 216 -22.38 -6.37 0.09
C LYS A 216 -21.82 -5.83 1.38
N VAL A 217 -21.99 -4.51 1.58
CA VAL A 217 -21.51 -3.80 2.74
C VAL A 217 -22.69 -3.15 3.48
N ALA A 218 -22.75 -3.39 4.77
CA ALA A 218 -23.72 -2.77 5.66
C ALA A 218 -23.03 -2.35 6.96
N ASN A 219 -23.26 -1.10 7.37
CA ASN A 219 -22.71 -0.54 8.60
C ASN A 219 -21.19 -0.76 8.74
N GLY A 220 -20.43 -0.47 7.67
CA GLY A 220 -18.98 -0.54 7.65
C GLY A 220 -18.40 -1.97 7.61
N ARG A 221 -19.23 -2.98 7.36
CA ARG A 221 -18.81 -4.39 7.37
C ARG A 221 -19.25 -5.12 6.11
N VAL A 222 -18.37 -5.98 5.59
CA VAL A 222 -18.76 -6.93 4.56
C VAL A 222 -19.69 -7.97 5.19
N VAL A 223 -20.89 -8.10 4.61
CA VAL A 223 -21.93 -9.04 5.05
C VAL A 223 -22.19 -10.19 4.08
N ASP A 224 -21.73 -10.06 2.83
CA ASP A 224 -21.84 -11.10 1.81
C ASP A 224 -20.69 -10.97 0.79
N VAL A 225 -20.19 -12.09 0.29
CA VAL A 225 -19.14 -12.15 -0.75
C VAL A 225 -19.60 -13.14 -1.83
N SER A 226 -19.58 -12.70 -3.08
CA SER A 226 -19.95 -13.50 -4.25
C SER A 226 -19.03 -13.22 -5.44
N GLY A 227 -19.14 -14.03 -6.51
CA GLY A 227 -18.29 -13.93 -7.70
C GLY A 227 -17.80 -15.28 -8.18
N ASN A 228 -16.54 -15.37 -8.64
CA ASN A 228 -15.92 -16.66 -8.91
C ASN A 228 -15.93 -17.52 -7.64
N PRO A 229 -16.41 -18.79 -7.66
CA PRO A 229 -16.57 -19.58 -6.44
C PRO A 229 -15.29 -19.79 -5.62
N GLU A 230 -14.14 -19.97 -6.27
CA GLU A 230 -12.85 -20.19 -5.60
C GLU A 230 -12.37 -18.89 -4.95
N ASP A 231 -12.41 -17.78 -5.68
CA ASP A 231 -12.00 -16.46 -5.20
C ASP A 231 -12.93 -15.97 -4.10
N ALA A 232 -14.25 -16.15 -4.25
CA ALA A 232 -15.24 -15.79 -3.23
C ALA A 232 -15.02 -16.59 -1.94
N ALA A 233 -14.81 -17.91 -2.04
CA ALA A 233 -14.52 -18.74 -0.87
C ALA A 233 -13.20 -18.36 -0.20
N ARG A 234 -12.17 -18.01 -0.98
CA ARG A 234 -10.88 -17.52 -0.47
C ARG A 234 -11.06 -16.22 0.30
N LEU A 235 -11.76 -15.24 -0.28
CA LEU A 235 -12.00 -13.95 0.38
C LEU A 235 -12.90 -14.12 1.62
N GLN A 236 -13.96 -14.94 1.54
CA GLN A 236 -14.84 -15.24 2.67
C GLN A 236 -14.06 -15.82 3.87
N LYS A 237 -13.09 -16.70 3.62
CA LYS A 237 -12.19 -17.22 4.66
C LYS A 237 -11.34 -16.12 5.29
N ILE A 238 -10.80 -15.20 4.47
CA ILE A 238 -9.97 -14.08 4.94
C ILE A 238 -10.79 -13.14 5.82
N VAL A 239 -11.97 -12.70 5.37
CA VAL A 239 -12.83 -11.77 6.13
C VAL A 239 -13.48 -12.41 7.37
N SER A 240 -13.30 -13.71 7.56
CA SER A 240 -13.72 -14.46 8.74
C SER A 240 -12.57 -14.80 9.71
N THR A 241 -11.37 -14.27 9.47
CA THR A 241 -10.17 -14.59 10.28
C THR A 241 -10.29 -14.14 11.73
N ASP A 242 -10.94 -13.01 11.95
CA ASP A 242 -11.30 -12.51 13.30
C ASP A 242 -12.57 -11.65 13.24
N GLY A 243 -13.07 -11.20 14.39
CA GLY A 243 -14.31 -10.43 14.47
C GLY A 243 -14.30 -9.06 13.80
N ASN A 244 -13.13 -8.59 13.33
CA ASN A 244 -12.95 -7.31 12.68
C ASN A 244 -12.39 -7.44 11.24
N ALA A 245 -12.12 -8.66 10.78
CA ALA A 245 -11.53 -8.90 9.47
C ALA A 245 -12.44 -8.43 8.31
N ASN A 246 -13.75 -8.35 8.52
CA ASN A 246 -14.72 -7.87 7.55
C ASN A 246 -15.01 -6.35 7.62
N ASN A 247 -14.23 -5.59 8.41
CA ASN A 247 -14.35 -4.13 8.49
C ASN A 247 -13.88 -3.48 7.19
N ILE A 248 -14.57 -2.43 6.73
CA ILE A 248 -14.06 -1.55 5.66
C ILE A 248 -12.99 -0.65 6.28
N ALA A 249 -11.75 -0.87 5.86
CA ALA A 249 -10.57 -0.33 6.52
C ALA A 249 -9.96 0.86 5.83
N GLU A 250 -9.99 0.87 4.50
CA GLU A 250 -9.26 1.82 3.67
C GLU A 250 -10.07 2.22 2.45
N PHE A 251 -9.94 3.47 2.07
CA PHE A 251 -10.25 4.00 0.74
C PHE A 251 -9.02 4.72 0.24
N ALA A 252 -8.55 4.36 -0.95
CA ALA A 252 -7.39 5.02 -1.53
C ALA A 252 -7.52 5.23 -3.05
N ILE A 253 -6.84 6.26 -3.54
CA ILE A 253 -6.70 6.57 -4.97
C ILE A 253 -5.23 6.50 -5.33
N GLY A 254 -4.89 5.69 -6.34
CA GLY A 254 -3.57 5.63 -6.93
C GLY A 254 -3.17 6.96 -7.57
N ALA A 255 -1.92 7.37 -7.38
CA ALA A 255 -1.39 8.67 -7.80
C ALA A 255 -0.15 8.57 -8.69
N SER A 256 0.31 7.35 -9.04
CA SER A 256 1.50 7.13 -9.86
C SER A 256 1.17 7.04 -11.34
N HIS A 257 1.74 7.94 -12.12
CA HIS A 257 1.68 7.92 -13.60
C HIS A 257 2.80 7.06 -14.22
N THR A 258 3.77 6.61 -13.43
CA THR A 258 4.89 5.78 -13.91
C THR A 258 4.59 4.28 -13.84
N VAL A 259 3.59 3.89 -13.05
CA VAL A 259 3.05 2.52 -13.07
C VAL A 259 2.15 2.38 -14.31
N PRO A 260 2.40 1.37 -15.17
CA PRO A 260 1.56 1.14 -16.34
C PRO A 260 0.09 0.96 -15.96
N SER A 261 -0.83 1.54 -16.73
CA SER A 261 -2.28 1.42 -16.50
C SER A 261 -2.86 0.01 -16.72
N ARG A 262 -2.02 -0.95 -17.12
CA ARG A 262 -2.39 -2.36 -17.25
C ARG A 262 -2.17 -3.09 -15.94
N LEU A 263 -3.19 -3.76 -15.44
CA LEU A 263 -3.10 -4.63 -14.27
C LEU A 263 -1.99 -5.69 -14.42
N SER A 264 -1.19 -5.81 -13.39
CA SER A 264 -0.04 -6.72 -13.32
C SER A 264 -0.29 -7.92 -12.41
N GLY A 265 -1.32 -7.85 -11.55
CA GLY A 265 -1.55 -8.83 -10.49
C GLY A 265 -0.60 -8.65 -9.30
N THR A 266 -0.03 -7.46 -9.15
CA THR A 266 0.87 -7.14 -8.04
C THR A 266 0.39 -5.91 -7.29
N ARG A 267 0.86 -5.71 -6.05
CA ARG A 267 0.52 -4.54 -5.23
C ARG A 267 0.71 -3.19 -5.95
N TYR A 268 1.52 -3.13 -7.01
CA TYR A 268 1.72 -1.91 -7.79
C TYR A 268 0.44 -1.42 -8.47
N ASP A 269 -0.51 -2.32 -8.69
CA ASP A 269 -1.78 -1.95 -9.30
C ASP A 269 -2.59 -0.99 -8.42
N CYS A 270 -2.39 -1.00 -7.10
CA CYS A 270 -2.96 -0.02 -6.16
C CYS A 270 -2.49 1.42 -6.46
N ALA A 271 -1.27 1.58 -6.96
CA ALA A 271 -0.67 2.89 -7.24
C ALA A 271 -1.04 3.46 -8.61
N ILE A 272 -1.66 2.68 -9.51
CA ILE A 272 -2.03 3.13 -10.86
C ILE A 272 -2.86 4.41 -10.76
N LEU A 273 -2.43 5.44 -11.46
CA LEU A 273 -3.09 6.75 -11.44
C LEU A 273 -4.58 6.62 -11.75
N GLY A 274 -5.40 7.08 -10.81
CA GLY A 274 -6.85 7.10 -10.93
C GLY A 274 -7.55 5.77 -10.62
N PHE A 275 -6.84 4.67 -10.36
CA PHE A 275 -7.46 3.47 -9.82
C PHE A 275 -7.80 3.68 -8.35
N VAL A 276 -8.81 2.97 -7.88
CA VAL A 276 -9.23 3.00 -6.47
C VAL A 276 -9.10 1.61 -5.88
N HIS A 277 -8.72 1.55 -4.62
CA HIS A 277 -8.88 0.33 -3.84
C HIS A 277 -9.63 0.58 -2.55
N ILE A 278 -10.33 -0.43 -2.09
CA ILE A 278 -10.94 -0.51 -0.77
C ILE A 278 -10.23 -1.63 -0.02
N GLY A 279 -9.69 -1.29 1.15
CA GLY A 279 -9.05 -2.23 2.06
C GLY A 279 -10.02 -2.79 3.09
N LEU A 280 -9.81 -4.04 3.50
CA LEU A 280 -10.57 -4.75 4.51
C LEU A 280 -9.70 -5.08 5.72
N GLY A 281 -10.29 -5.03 6.93
CA GLY A 281 -9.66 -5.43 8.18
C GLY A 281 -9.14 -4.28 9.02
N ARG A 282 -7.82 -4.24 9.28
CA ARG A 282 -7.15 -3.26 10.15
C ARG A 282 -7.02 -1.89 9.48
N ASN A 283 -7.30 -0.81 10.23
CA ASN A 283 -7.21 0.57 9.71
C ASN A 283 -6.43 1.55 10.61
N THR A 284 -5.73 1.06 11.62
CA THR A 284 -5.05 1.92 12.62
C THR A 284 -3.93 2.77 12.01
N LEU A 285 -3.24 2.27 10.97
CA LEU A 285 -2.20 3.02 10.25
C LEU A 285 -2.77 4.26 9.54
N LEU A 286 -4.04 4.21 9.15
CA LEU A 286 -4.75 5.27 8.41
C LEU A 286 -5.61 6.18 9.29
N GLY A 287 -5.41 6.11 10.61
CA GLY A 287 -6.14 6.92 11.58
C GLY A 287 -7.48 6.33 12.01
N GLY A 288 -7.80 5.09 11.66
CA GLY A 288 -8.93 4.34 12.19
C GLY A 288 -8.66 3.73 13.56
N THR A 289 -9.64 3.04 14.10
CA THR A 289 -9.58 2.43 15.44
C THR A 289 -9.71 0.90 15.42
N THR A 290 -9.94 0.32 14.26
CA THR A 290 -10.14 -1.12 14.11
C THR A 290 -8.83 -1.89 14.07
N ILE A 291 -8.66 -2.84 14.99
CA ILE A 291 -7.57 -3.79 15.02
C ILE A 291 -8.07 -5.13 14.47
N SER A 292 -7.37 -5.68 13.50
CA SER A 292 -7.59 -7.00 12.91
C SER A 292 -6.25 -7.67 12.62
N LYS A 293 -6.27 -8.99 12.46
CA LYS A 293 -5.10 -9.76 12.03
C LYS A 293 -4.81 -9.61 10.53
N ILE A 294 -5.76 -9.07 9.78
CA ILE A 294 -5.61 -8.89 8.33
C ILE A 294 -5.67 -7.40 7.94
N HIS A 295 -5.04 -7.10 6.82
CA HIS A 295 -5.33 -5.98 5.95
C HIS A 295 -5.16 -6.49 4.52
N ILE A 296 -6.17 -6.31 3.68
CA ILE A 296 -6.14 -6.77 2.30
C ILE A 296 -6.91 -5.79 1.42
N ASP A 297 -6.30 -5.38 0.32
CA ASP A 297 -6.85 -4.41 -0.62
C ASP A 297 -7.45 -5.12 -1.84
N GLY A 298 -8.55 -4.59 -2.33
CA GLY A 298 -9.14 -4.99 -3.60
C GLY A 298 -9.26 -3.80 -4.54
N ILE A 299 -8.87 -3.99 -5.79
CA ILE A 299 -8.75 -2.92 -6.79
C ILE A 299 -10.00 -2.82 -7.65
N MET A 300 -10.39 -1.57 -7.91
CA MET A 300 -11.45 -1.19 -8.84
C MET A 300 -10.88 -0.31 -9.95
N THR A 301 -11.22 -0.66 -11.18
CA THR A 301 -10.85 0.11 -12.38
C THR A 301 -11.95 1.09 -12.77
N SER A 302 -11.58 2.15 -13.50
CA SER A 302 -12.51 3.16 -14.02
C SER A 302 -13.50 3.74 -12.98
N PRO A 303 -13.03 4.12 -11.76
CA PRO A 303 -13.90 4.65 -10.73
C PRO A 303 -14.36 6.07 -11.04
N THR A 304 -15.55 6.43 -10.54
CA THR A 304 -15.96 7.81 -10.34
C THR A 304 -16.07 8.05 -8.84
N VAL A 305 -15.37 9.07 -8.36
CA VAL A 305 -15.31 9.46 -6.94
C VAL A 305 -15.85 10.86 -6.77
N GLU A 306 -16.84 11.01 -5.91
CA GLU A 306 -17.40 12.30 -5.49
C GLU A 306 -17.11 12.52 -4.00
N MET A 307 -16.61 13.70 -3.66
CA MET A 307 -16.42 14.16 -2.27
C MET A 307 -17.25 15.40 -2.03
N ASP A 308 -18.16 15.33 -1.05
CA ASP A 308 -19.11 16.38 -0.72
C ASP A 308 -19.86 16.92 -1.96
N GLY A 309 -20.20 16.02 -2.91
CA GLY A 309 -20.90 16.32 -4.15
C GLY A 309 -20.02 16.87 -5.29
N LYS A 310 -18.70 17.02 -5.07
CA LYS A 310 -17.75 17.41 -6.13
C LYS A 310 -17.05 16.17 -6.68
N THR A 311 -17.09 15.96 -7.99
CA THR A 311 -16.35 14.90 -8.68
C THR A 311 -14.87 15.21 -8.66
N ILE A 312 -14.06 14.29 -8.13
CA ILE A 312 -12.59 14.41 -8.07
C ILE A 312 -11.87 13.34 -8.91
N VAL A 313 -12.55 12.23 -9.20
CA VAL A 313 -12.14 11.24 -10.21
C VAL A 313 -13.35 10.95 -11.08
N ARG A 314 -13.19 10.88 -12.40
CA ARG A 314 -14.25 10.48 -13.34
C ARG A 314 -13.71 9.41 -14.28
N ASP A 315 -14.34 8.24 -14.27
CA ASP A 315 -13.98 7.10 -15.12
C ASP A 315 -12.46 6.78 -15.07
N GLY A 316 -11.85 6.92 -13.90
CA GLY A 316 -10.42 6.72 -13.67
C GLY A 316 -9.53 7.93 -13.96
N GLU A 317 -10.07 9.05 -14.46
CA GLU A 317 -9.32 10.30 -14.65
C GLU A 317 -9.35 11.16 -13.38
N VAL A 318 -8.16 11.49 -12.84
CA VAL A 318 -8.01 12.39 -11.68
C VAL A 318 -8.13 13.84 -12.10
N LEU A 319 -9.07 14.58 -11.51
CA LEU A 319 -9.45 15.94 -11.90
C LEU A 319 -8.88 17.05 -10.97
N VAL A 320 -7.97 16.71 -10.05
CA VAL A 320 -7.47 17.63 -9.00
C VAL A 320 -5.96 17.60 -8.86
#